data_89f0a6ae7c8c349a7f729da37c085794
#
_entry.id   89f0a6ae7c8c349a7f729da37c085794
#
_cell.length_a   1.000
_cell.length_b   1.000
_cell.length_c   1.000
_cell.angle_alpha   90.00
_cell.angle_beta   90.00
_cell.angle_gamma   90.00
#
_symmetry.space_group_name_H-M   'P 1'
#
loop_
_entity.id
_entity.type
_entity.pdbx_description
1 polymer ?
#
loop_
_entity_poly.entity_id
_entity_poly.type
_entity_poly.pdbx_seq_one_letter_code
_entity_poly.pdbx_strand_id
1 'polypeptide(L)'
;MLVIAGLTVVMLLITQLLVAPGLLRFAYPRARWLEVAEKPISVLLAQLMAYVVVAIYMVLLIEGKYRTPFWQAVRWNWPGTAGANMLGIGALMLSFDILGHRYLPMPKTAPFDQFFARPSDAYLTAIFAVTLGPLMEELFFRGFLYPVIARRMGALGGILLTALPFGLMHYLQYRSWGAVLIIVMVGIVLTTVRVITKSVASSFLAHAGYNGTLMVIAVWATDGFRHMEKAALGLF
;
A
#
# COMPACT_ATOMS: atom_id res chain seq x y z
N MET A 1 -1.77 15.04 -13.60
CA MET A 1 -2.24 13.97 -12.70
C MET A 1 -2.81 12.77 -13.45
N LEU A 2 -3.86 12.91 -14.30
CA LEU A 2 -4.43 11.78 -15.06
C LEU A 2 -3.41 11.09 -15.97
N VAL A 3 -2.55 11.84 -16.65
CA VAL A 3 -1.48 11.30 -17.51
C VAL A 3 -0.51 10.44 -16.69
N ILE A 4 -0.15 10.88 -15.48
CA ILE A 4 0.76 10.13 -14.60
C ILE A 4 0.09 8.83 -14.13
N ALA A 5 -1.16 8.91 -13.69
CA ALA A 5 -1.91 7.73 -13.30
C ALA A 5 -2.02 6.73 -14.47
N GLY A 6 -2.32 7.21 -15.67
CA GLY A 6 -2.36 6.38 -16.87
C GLY A 6 -1.01 5.73 -17.20
N LEU A 7 0.08 6.51 -17.17
CA LEU A 7 1.43 5.99 -17.40
C LEU A 7 1.82 4.95 -16.32
N THR A 8 1.47 5.18 -15.06
CA THR A 8 1.75 4.22 -13.97
C THR A 8 1.03 2.89 -14.22
N VAL A 9 -0.25 2.93 -14.61
CA VAL A 9 -1.03 1.72 -14.94
C VAL A 9 -0.40 0.98 -16.13
N VAL A 10 -0.07 1.69 -17.21
CA VAL A 10 0.59 1.09 -18.39
C VAL A 10 1.93 0.47 -18.01
N MET A 11 2.75 1.17 -17.23
CA MET A 11 4.04 0.66 -16.76
C MET A 11 3.89 -0.58 -15.87
N LEU A 12 2.89 -0.60 -14.97
CA LEU A 12 2.56 -1.79 -14.17
C LEU A 12 2.24 -2.98 -15.07
N LEU A 13 1.36 -2.80 -16.05
CA LEU A 13 0.97 -3.87 -16.97
C LEU A 13 2.17 -4.39 -17.79
N ILE A 14 2.97 -3.49 -18.36
CA ILE A 14 4.18 -3.86 -19.11
C ILE A 14 5.14 -4.63 -18.21
N THR A 15 5.39 -4.13 -17.00
CA THR A 15 6.32 -4.76 -16.07
C THR A 15 5.82 -6.13 -15.62
N GLN A 16 4.54 -6.26 -15.29
CA GLN A 16 3.94 -7.52 -14.85
C GLN A 16 3.87 -8.56 -15.98
N LEU A 17 3.50 -8.16 -17.19
CA LEU A 17 3.26 -9.10 -18.28
C LEU A 17 4.53 -9.45 -19.07
N LEU A 18 5.52 -8.58 -19.11
CA LEU A 18 6.71 -8.74 -19.93
C LEU A 18 8.01 -8.80 -19.13
N VAL A 19 8.26 -7.78 -18.30
CA VAL A 19 9.58 -7.61 -17.67
C VAL A 19 9.77 -8.61 -16.52
N ALA A 20 8.84 -8.68 -15.58
CA ALA A 20 8.97 -9.56 -14.43
C ALA A 20 9.00 -11.05 -14.82
N PRO A 21 8.11 -11.56 -15.72
CA PRO A 21 8.22 -12.92 -16.21
C PRO A 21 9.51 -13.17 -17.00
N GLY A 22 9.99 -12.19 -17.79
CA GLY A 22 11.25 -12.27 -18.53
C GLY A 22 12.44 -12.48 -17.60
N LEU A 23 12.53 -11.68 -16.53
CA LEU A 23 13.59 -11.80 -15.52
C LEU A 23 13.52 -13.11 -14.74
N LEU A 24 12.31 -13.61 -14.48
CA LEU A 24 12.09 -14.83 -13.70
C LEU A 24 12.08 -16.10 -14.57
N ARG A 25 12.23 -15.99 -15.90
CA ARG A 25 12.20 -17.13 -16.82
C ARG A 25 13.25 -18.19 -16.49
N PHE A 26 14.43 -17.76 -16.04
CA PHE A 26 15.50 -18.68 -15.63
C PHE A 26 15.12 -19.51 -14.38
N ALA A 27 14.36 -18.93 -13.47
CA ALA A 27 13.89 -19.63 -12.27
C ALA A 27 12.71 -20.59 -12.55
N TYR A 28 11.96 -20.35 -13.65
CA TYR A 28 10.77 -21.10 -14.02
C TYR A 28 10.80 -21.54 -15.49
N PRO A 29 11.79 -22.34 -15.94
CA PRO A 29 12.03 -22.63 -17.37
C PRO A 29 10.90 -23.42 -18.04
N ARG A 30 10.13 -24.19 -17.26
CA ARG A 30 9.04 -25.05 -17.77
C ARG A 30 7.65 -24.44 -17.63
N ALA A 31 7.48 -23.34 -16.89
CA ALA A 31 6.20 -22.69 -16.71
C ALA A 31 5.78 -21.89 -17.94
N ARG A 32 4.47 -21.83 -18.22
CA ARG A 32 3.96 -20.92 -19.26
C ARG A 32 4.15 -19.47 -18.85
N TRP A 33 4.27 -18.57 -19.83
CA TRP A 33 4.55 -17.15 -19.58
C TRP A 33 3.54 -16.50 -18.60
N LEU A 34 2.25 -16.71 -18.82
CA LEU A 34 1.19 -16.19 -17.96
C LEU A 34 1.25 -16.76 -16.54
N GLU A 35 1.58 -18.03 -16.40
CA GLU A 35 1.76 -18.66 -15.08
C GLU A 35 2.90 -18.02 -14.28
N VAL A 36 3.96 -17.56 -14.97
CA VAL A 36 5.05 -16.82 -14.33
C VAL A 36 4.59 -15.41 -13.97
N ALA A 37 3.83 -14.75 -14.85
CA ALA A 37 3.32 -13.40 -14.61
C ALA A 37 2.37 -13.31 -13.42
N GLU A 38 1.59 -14.37 -13.16
CA GLU A 38 0.63 -14.45 -12.05
C GLU A 38 1.28 -14.82 -10.70
N LYS A 39 2.55 -15.26 -10.69
CA LYS A 39 3.22 -15.59 -9.42
C LYS A 39 3.37 -14.36 -8.52
N PRO A 40 3.18 -14.50 -7.19
CA PRO A 40 3.33 -13.40 -6.24
C PRO A 40 4.64 -12.61 -6.42
N ILE A 41 5.76 -13.31 -6.59
CA ILE A 41 7.06 -12.66 -6.83
C ILE A 41 7.07 -11.79 -8.09
N SER A 42 6.39 -12.20 -9.17
CA SER A 42 6.29 -11.41 -10.41
C SER A 42 5.48 -10.14 -10.19
N VAL A 43 4.36 -10.26 -9.48
CA VAL A 43 3.48 -9.11 -9.16
C VAL A 43 4.20 -8.13 -8.25
N LEU A 44 4.87 -8.61 -7.19
CA LEU A 44 5.63 -7.74 -6.28
C LEU A 44 6.82 -7.06 -6.98
N LEU A 45 7.51 -7.77 -7.88
CA LEU A 45 8.59 -7.19 -8.68
C LEU A 45 8.04 -6.11 -9.64
N ALA A 46 6.92 -6.37 -10.30
CA ALA A 46 6.24 -5.39 -11.15
C ALA A 46 5.81 -4.14 -10.36
N GLN A 47 5.26 -4.35 -9.17
CA GLN A 47 4.88 -3.27 -8.27
C GLN A 47 6.09 -2.43 -7.83
N LEU A 48 7.19 -3.08 -7.48
CA LEU A 48 8.44 -2.41 -7.11
C LEU A 48 8.98 -1.55 -8.26
N MET A 49 9.00 -2.09 -9.48
CA MET A 49 9.46 -1.34 -10.65
C MET A 49 8.57 -0.13 -10.95
N ALA A 50 7.25 -0.29 -10.84
CA ALA A 50 6.32 0.84 -10.97
C ALA A 50 6.56 1.90 -9.89
N TYR A 51 6.81 1.49 -8.67
CA TYR A 51 7.16 2.40 -7.57
C TYR A 51 8.44 3.18 -7.85
N VAL A 52 9.49 2.52 -8.38
CA VAL A 52 10.73 3.19 -8.80
C VAL A 52 10.46 4.25 -9.87
N VAL A 53 9.67 3.91 -10.89
CA VAL A 53 9.31 4.87 -11.96
C VAL A 53 8.54 6.06 -11.40
N VAL A 54 7.56 5.83 -10.53
CA VAL A 54 6.79 6.90 -9.87
C VAL A 54 7.69 7.76 -8.99
N ALA A 55 8.61 7.15 -8.23
CA ALA A 55 9.57 7.87 -7.39
C ALA A 55 10.50 8.77 -8.22
N ILE A 56 11.09 8.24 -9.30
CA ILE A 56 11.93 9.00 -10.22
C ILE A 56 11.13 10.18 -10.80
N TYR A 57 9.91 9.93 -11.26
CA TYR A 57 9.05 10.99 -11.78
C TYR A 57 8.79 12.10 -10.74
N MET A 58 8.46 11.72 -9.50
CA MET A 58 8.23 12.66 -8.41
C MET A 58 9.49 13.50 -8.11
N VAL A 59 10.66 12.86 -8.05
CA VAL A 59 11.94 13.54 -7.83
C VAL A 59 12.23 14.52 -8.95
N LEU A 60 12.17 14.07 -10.21
CA LEU A 60 12.43 14.93 -11.38
C LEU A 60 11.45 16.13 -11.46
N LEU A 61 10.17 15.90 -11.12
CA LEU A 61 9.18 16.98 -11.11
C LEU A 61 9.45 17.98 -9.97
N ILE A 62 9.72 17.50 -8.77
CA ILE A 62 9.90 18.36 -7.59
C ILE A 62 11.23 19.11 -7.69
N GLU A 63 12.33 18.42 -7.91
CA GLU A 63 13.64 19.05 -7.94
C GLU A 63 13.90 19.78 -9.25
N GLY A 64 13.49 19.22 -10.40
CA GLY A 64 13.68 19.84 -11.70
C GLY A 64 12.81 21.08 -11.93
N LYS A 65 11.49 20.96 -11.68
CA LYS A 65 10.54 22.04 -11.94
C LYS A 65 10.40 23.03 -10.79
N TYR A 66 10.33 22.53 -9.55
CA TYR A 66 10.06 23.39 -8.37
C TYR A 66 11.32 23.78 -7.61
N ARG A 67 12.49 23.26 -8.00
CA ARG A 67 13.82 23.60 -7.43
C ARG A 67 13.89 23.43 -5.91
N THR A 68 13.17 22.46 -5.37
CA THR A 68 13.12 22.17 -3.93
C THR A 68 13.64 20.74 -3.70
N PRO A 69 14.51 20.50 -2.71
CA PRO A 69 14.97 19.16 -2.36
C PRO A 69 13.79 18.22 -2.07
N PHE A 70 13.81 17.01 -2.64
CA PHE A 70 12.68 16.09 -2.60
C PHE A 70 12.16 15.82 -1.18
N TRP A 71 13.04 15.43 -0.26
CA TRP A 71 12.66 15.07 1.12
C TRP A 71 12.06 16.25 1.89
N GLN A 72 12.54 17.46 1.63
CA GLN A 72 11.98 18.69 2.19
C GLN A 72 10.58 18.96 1.62
N ALA A 73 10.42 18.84 0.31
CA ALA A 73 9.15 19.11 -0.37
C ALA A 73 8.03 18.18 0.09
N VAL A 74 8.31 16.86 0.22
CA VAL A 74 7.34 15.87 0.72
C VAL A 74 7.16 15.96 2.23
N ARG A 75 8.01 16.73 2.93
CA ARG A 75 8.02 16.87 4.41
C ARG A 75 8.27 15.51 5.10
N TRP A 76 9.36 14.87 4.74
CA TRP A 76 9.82 13.66 5.43
C TRP A 76 10.54 14.07 6.72
N ASN A 77 9.74 14.32 7.78
CA ASN A 77 10.27 14.70 9.09
C ASN A 77 10.09 13.51 10.04
N TRP A 78 11.18 12.96 10.53
CA TRP A 78 11.11 11.81 11.43
C TRP A 78 10.55 12.24 12.80
N PRO A 79 9.56 11.51 13.38
CA PRO A 79 8.85 11.95 14.58
C PRO A 79 9.63 11.74 15.88
N GLY A 80 10.87 11.24 15.84
CA GLY A 80 11.69 11.01 17.04
C GLY A 80 11.00 10.05 18.03
N THR A 81 10.91 10.46 19.30
CA THR A 81 10.29 9.66 20.38
C THR A 81 8.80 9.42 20.19
N ALA A 82 8.10 10.23 19.39
CA ALA A 82 6.68 10.01 19.06
C ALA A 82 6.45 8.87 18.04
N GLY A 83 7.51 8.26 17.49
CA GLY A 83 7.38 7.17 16.52
C GLY A 83 6.58 5.97 17.04
N ALA A 84 6.77 5.59 18.30
CA ALA A 84 6.00 4.52 18.93
C ALA A 84 4.50 4.83 19.00
N ASN A 85 4.12 6.10 19.24
CA ASN A 85 2.72 6.51 19.24
C ASN A 85 2.11 6.40 17.84
N MET A 86 2.89 6.67 16.78
CA MET A 86 2.43 6.52 15.40
C MET A 86 2.15 5.05 15.07
N LEU A 87 3.05 4.13 15.46
CA LEU A 87 2.81 2.69 15.33
C LEU A 87 1.55 2.27 16.12
N GLY A 88 1.37 2.80 17.32
CA GLY A 88 0.18 2.54 18.14
C GLY A 88 -1.13 3.03 17.50
N ILE A 89 -1.12 4.21 16.86
CA ILE A 89 -2.26 4.72 16.08
C ILE A 89 -2.57 3.73 14.94
N GLY A 90 -1.54 3.23 14.26
CA GLY A 90 -1.69 2.21 13.24
C GLY A 90 -2.35 0.94 13.77
N ALA A 91 -1.88 0.41 14.90
CA ALA A 91 -2.48 -0.76 15.53
C ALA A 91 -3.96 -0.54 15.92
N LEU A 92 -4.32 0.65 16.39
CA LEU A 92 -5.71 1.00 16.71
C LEU A 92 -6.63 1.03 15.49
N MET A 93 -6.10 1.31 14.28
CA MET A 93 -6.89 1.27 13.05
C MET A 93 -7.42 -0.14 12.72
N LEU A 94 -6.86 -1.21 13.31
CA LEU A 94 -7.41 -2.56 13.22
C LEU A 94 -8.88 -2.63 13.67
N SER A 95 -9.32 -1.72 14.54
CA SER A 95 -10.74 -1.62 14.92
C SER A 95 -11.66 -1.43 13.70
N PHE A 96 -11.19 -0.81 12.61
CA PHE A 96 -11.98 -0.65 11.39
C PHE A 96 -12.21 -1.99 10.69
N ASP A 97 -11.21 -2.89 10.70
CA ASP A 97 -11.36 -4.24 10.13
C ASP A 97 -12.33 -5.07 10.97
N ILE A 98 -12.19 -5.03 12.30
CA ILE A 98 -13.08 -5.74 13.22
C ILE A 98 -14.54 -5.27 13.04
N LEU A 99 -14.77 -3.95 13.01
CA LEU A 99 -16.10 -3.39 12.80
C LEU A 99 -16.60 -3.65 11.37
N GLY A 100 -15.70 -3.55 10.38
CA GLY A 100 -16.02 -3.82 8.98
C GLY A 100 -16.52 -5.26 8.79
N HIS A 101 -15.82 -6.25 9.31
CA HIS A 101 -16.25 -7.65 9.24
C HIS A 101 -17.57 -7.90 9.96
N ARG A 102 -17.88 -7.11 10.97
CA ARG A 102 -19.16 -7.23 11.72
C ARG A 102 -20.36 -6.61 11.00
N TYR A 103 -20.15 -5.52 10.24
CA TYR A 103 -21.24 -4.69 9.72
C TYR A 103 -21.26 -4.50 8.21
N LEU A 104 -20.18 -4.84 7.50
CA LEU A 104 -20.09 -4.69 6.04
C LEU A 104 -20.08 -6.05 5.34
N PRO A 105 -20.57 -6.12 4.09
CA PRO A 105 -20.44 -7.31 3.28
C PRO A 105 -18.97 -7.52 2.88
N MET A 106 -18.28 -8.42 3.58
CA MET A 106 -16.90 -8.78 3.28
C MET A 106 -16.85 -10.03 2.41
N PRO A 107 -15.88 -10.14 1.48
CA PRO A 107 -15.73 -11.33 0.64
C PRO A 107 -15.18 -12.48 1.49
N LYS A 108 -15.58 -13.72 1.16
CA LYS A 108 -15.00 -14.92 1.77
C LYS A 108 -13.61 -15.24 1.23
N THR A 109 -13.29 -14.79 0.02
CA THR A 109 -12.00 -14.93 -0.66
C THR A 109 -11.73 -13.69 -1.49
N ALA A 110 -10.47 -13.32 -1.59
CA ALA A 110 -10.01 -12.19 -2.37
C ALA A 110 -8.88 -12.60 -3.34
N PRO A 111 -8.69 -11.91 -4.47
CA PRO A 111 -7.52 -12.14 -5.33
C PRO A 111 -6.19 -12.03 -4.58
N PHE A 112 -6.15 -11.25 -3.51
CA PHE A 112 -4.98 -11.08 -2.66
C PHE A 112 -4.59 -12.36 -1.90
N ASP A 113 -5.53 -13.28 -1.63
CA ASP A 113 -5.28 -14.50 -0.86
C ASP A 113 -4.24 -15.41 -1.51
N GLN A 114 -4.10 -15.36 -2.84
CA GLN A 114 -3.07 -16.12 -3.56
C GLN A 114 -1.64 -15.81 -3.12
N PHE A 115 -1.39 -14.60 -2.58
CA PHE A 115 -0.09 -14.19 -2.08
C PHE A 115 0.30 -14.91 -0.77
N PHE A 116 -0.66 -15.54 -0.13
CA PHE A 116 -0.51 -16.28 1.12
C PHE A 116 -0.63 -17.81 0.92
N ALA A 117 -0.76 -18.27 -0.31
CA ALA A 117 -0.89 -19.70 -0.61
C ALA A 117 0.35 -20.54 -0.23
N ARG A 118 1.52 -19.90 -0.11
CA ARG A 118 2.79 -20.54 0.27
C ARG A 118 3.48 -19.67 1.32
N PRO A 119 4.05 -20.25 2.40
CA PRO A 119 4.71 -19.47 3.44
C PRO A 119 5.80 -18.52 2.94
N SER A 120 6.61 -18.96 1.95
CA SER A 120 7.66 -18.10 1.35
C SER A 120 7.09 -16.85 0.70
N ASP A 121 6.01 -16.99 -0.07
CA ASP A 121 5.35 -15.90 -0.75
C ASP A 121 4.64 -14.99 0.25
N ALA A 122 4.04 -15.56 1.30
CA ALA A 122 3.39 -14.84 2.38
C ALA A 122 4.38 -13.96 3.18
N TYR A 123 5.54 -14.50 3.56
CA TYR A 123 6.57 -13.69 4.22
C TYR A 123 7.11 -12.56 3.34
N LEU A 124 7.37 -12.84 2.05
CA LEU A 124 7.79 -11.81 1.10
C LEU A 124 6.74 -10.71 0.97
N THR A 125 5.47 -11.11 0.84
CA THR A 125 4.32 -10.18 0.76
C THR A 125 4.19 -9.38 2.04
N ALA A 126 4.30 -10.00 3.21
CA ALA A 126 4.22 -9.33 4.51
C ALA A 126 5.32 -8.28 4.67
N ILE A 127 6.58 -8.61 4.34
CA ILE A 127 7.69 -7.64 4.37
C ILE A 127 7.40 -6.47 3.43
N PHE A 128 6.97 -6.74 2.20
CA PHE A 128 6.63 -5.71 1.23
C PHE A 128 5.47 -4.82 1.71
N ALA A 129 4.39 -5.43 2.21
CA ALA A 129 3.21 -4.75 2.69
C ALA A 129 3.44 -3.90 3.94
N VAL A 130 4.45 -4.21 4.76
CA VAL A 130 4.77 -3.44 5.97
C VAL A 130 5.82 -2.34 5.69
N THR A 131 6.61 -2.48 4.63
CA THR A 131 7.76 -1.58 4.37
C THR A 131 7.61 -0.78 3.09
N LEU A 132 7.94 -1.39 1.95
CA LEU A 132 8.02 -0.69 0.65
C LEU A 132 6.66 -0.21 0.14
N GLY A 133 5.60 -1.00 0.34
CA GLY A 133 4.23 -0.61 0.00
C GLY A 133 3.84 0.70 0.69
N PRO A 134 3.76 0.71 2.04
CA PRO A 134 3.45 1.92 2.79
C PRO A 134 4.38 3.09 2.49
N LEU A 135 5.69 2.86 2.34
CA LEU A 135 6.64 3.92 2.02
C LEU A 135 6.24 4.67 0.74
N MET A 136 6.02 3.92 -0.34
CA MET A 136 5.72 4.51 -1.63
C MET A 136 4.32 5.12 -1.70
N GLU A 137 3.36 4.49 -1.04
CA GLU A 137 2.01 5.00 -0.94
C GLU A 137 1.96 6.30 -0.14
N GLU A 138 2.65 6.39 0.99
CA GLU A 138 2.70 7.62 1.78
C GLU A 138 3.44 8.75 1.04
N LEU A 139 4.55 8.46 0.38
CA LEU A 139 5.25 9.45 -0.45
C LEU A 139 4.34 10.00 -1.56
N PHE A 140 3.59 9.11 -2.24
CA PHE A 140 2.69 9.53 -3.32
C PHE A 140 1.45 10.23 -2.79
N PHE A 141 0.70 9.59 -1.88
CA PHE A 141 -0.60 10.14 -1.43
C PHE A 141 -0.43 11.32 -0.48
N ARG A 142 0.43 11.22 0.55
CA ARG A 142 0.57 12.23 1.62
C ARG A 142 1.69 13.21 1.34
N GLY A 143 2.74 12.78 0.64
CA GLY A 143 3.85 13.64 0.25
C GLY A 143 3.56 14.48 -0.99
N PHE A 144 2.92 13.89 -2.01
CA PHE A 144 2.73 14.52 -3.32
C PHE A 144 1.29 14.94 -3.59
N LEU A 145 0.32 14.04 -3.50
CA LEU A 145 -1.08 14.30 -3.89
C LEU A 145 -1.81 15.21 -2.91
N TYR A 146 -1.76 14.92 -1.62
CA TYR A 146 -2.44 15.69 -0.58
C TYR A 146 -2.12 17.19 -0.65
N PRO A 147 -0.84 17.64 -0.65
CA PRO A 147 -0.56 19.07 -0.68
C PRO A 147 -1.03 19.78 -1.95
N VAL A 148 -1.15 19.07 -3.08
CA VAL A 148 -1.70 19.63 -4.32
C VAL A 148 -3.20 19.89 -4.19
N ILE A 149 -3.95 18.94 -3.62
CA ILE A 149 -5.40 19.07 -3.43
C ILE A 149 -5.70 20.09 -2.32
N ALA A 150 -5.01 20.00 -1.18
CA ALA A 150 -5.25 20.84 -0.02
C ALA A 150 -5.02 22.33 -0.29
N ARG A 151 -4.10 22.70 -1.20
CA ARG A 151 -3.91 24.08 -1.63
C ARG A 151 -5.12 24.68 -2.32
N ARG A 152 -5.99 23.88 -2.95
CA ARG A 152 -7.18 24.35 -3.66
C ARG A 152 -8.47 24.16 -2.87
N MET A 153 -8.54 23.12 -2.05
CA MET A 153 -9.79 22.67 -1.43
C MET A 153 -9.75 22.69 0.11
N GLY A 154 -8.66 23.24 0.69
CA GLY A 154 -8.46 23.24 2.14
C GLY A 154 -8.08 21.87 2.69
N ALA A 155 -7.83 21.81 4.01
CA ALA A 155 -7.35 20.61 4.67
C ALA A 155 -8.36 19.45 4.59
N LEU A 156 -9.65 19.72 4.87
CA LEU A 156 -10.70 18.69 4.84
C LEU A 156 -10.89 18.11 3.44
N GLY A 157 -11.00 18.97 2.42
CA GLY A 157 -11.08 18.53 1.03
C GLY A 157 -9.84 17.71 0.62
N GLY A 158 -8.66 18.15 1.07
CA GLY A 158 -7.40 17.41 0.88
C GLY A 158 -7.44 16.03 1.49
N ILE A 159 -7.92 15.88 2.74
CA ILE A 159 -8.04 14.59 3.43
C ILE A 159 -8.96 13.65 2.65
N LEU A 160 -10.19 14.08 2.39
CA LEU A 160 -11.21 13.22 1.76
C LEU A 160 -10.83 12.82 0.33
N LEU A 161 -10.38 13.79 -0.49
CA LEU A 161 -10.00 13.54 -1.89
C LEU A 161 -8.65 12.83 -2.06
N THR A 162 -7.86 12.70 -1.00
CA THR A 162 -6.68 11.84 -0.99
C THR A 162 -7.03 10.42 -0.54
N ALA A 163 -7.89 10.29 0.46
CA ALA A 163 -8.29 9.00 1.01
C ALA A 163 -9.15 8.18 0.03
N LEU A 164 -10.01 8.84 -0.74
CA LEU A 164 -10.90 8.15 -1.70
C LEU A 164 -10.13 7.38 -2.78
N PRO A 165 -9.23 7.98 -3.59
CA PRO A 165 -8.44 7.22 -4.56
C PRO A 165 -7.50 6.21 -3.90
N PHE A 166 -7.02 6.47 -2.68
CA PHE A 166 -6.24 5.51 -1.91
C PHE A 166 -7.02 4.22 -1.64
N GLY A 167 -8.27 4.31 -1.18
CA GLY A 167 -9.10 3.12 -1.00
C GLY A 167 -9.50 2.46 -2.33
N LEU A 168 -9.89 3.27 -3.33
CA LEU A 168 -10.35 2.76 -4.63
C LEU A 168 -9.29 1.95 -5.37
N MET A 169 -8.01 2.29 -5.27
CA MET A 169 -6.94 1.51 -5.93
C MET A 169 -6.86 0.06 -5.42
N HIS A 170 -7.33 -0.21 -4.20
CA HIS A 170 -7.35 -1.55 -3.62
C HIS A 170 -8.54 -2.41 -4.07
N TYR A 171 -9.49 -1.85 -4.84
CA TYR A 171 -10.65 -2.63 -5.28
C TYR A 171 -10.26 -3.88 -6.07
N LEU A 172 -9.26 -3.81 -6.93
CA LEU A 172 -8.81 -4.98 -7.72
C LEU A 172 -8.17 -6.06 -6.85
N GLN A 173 -7.60 -5.69 -5.71
CA GLN A 173 -6.95 -6.55 -4.75
C GLN A 173 -7.97 -7.37 -3.94
N TYR A 174 -9.06 -6.72 -3.52
CA TYR A 174 -10.06 -7.34 -2.63
C TYR A 174 -11.38 -7.68 -3.31
N ARG A 175 -11.70 -7.03 -4.45
CA ARG A 175 -13.01 -7.17 -5.15
C ARG A 175 -14.22 -6.95 -4.24
N SER A 176 -14.08 -6.09 -3.23
CA SER A 176 -15.07 -5.81 -2.21
C SER A 176 -15.16 -4.32 -1.91
N TRP A 177 -16.38 -3.79 -1.96
CA TRP A 177 -16.65 -2.40 -1.58
C TRP A 177 -16.56 -2.20 -0.06
N GLY A 178 -16.85 -3.24 0.74
CA GLY A 178 -16.65 -3.22 2.19
C GLY A 178 -15.18 -3.01 2.55
N ALA A 179 -14.27 -3.78 1.93
CA ALA A 179 -12.84 -3.61 2.10
C ALA A 179 -12.35 -2.23 1.62
N VAL A 180 -12.84 -1.76 0.46
CA VAL A 180 -12.53 -0.41 -0.03
C VAL A 180 -12.92 0.67 0.97
N LEU A 181 -14.12 0.56 1.57
CA LEU A 181 -14.58 1.53 2.58
C LEU A 181 -13.66 1.55 3.81
N ILE A 182 -13.26 0.38 4.32
CA ILE A 182 -12.29 0.28 5.43
C ILE A 182 -10.99 0.99 5.05
N ILE A 183 -10.45 0.71 3.87
CA ILE A 183 -9.18 1.31 3.42
C ILE A 183 -9.33 2.83 3.19
N VAL A 184 -10.50 3.32 2.77
CA VAL A 184 -10.78 4.77 2.74
C VAL A 184 -10.72 5.37 4.14
N MET A 185 -11.31 4.70 5.16
CA MET A 185 -11.26 5.16 6.56
C MET A 185 -9.81 5.17 7.09
N VAL A 186 -9.03 4.12 6.82
CA VAL A 186 -7.60 4.09 7.08
C VAL A 186 -6.90 5.26 6.38
N GLY A 187 -7.23 5.50 5.12
CA GLY A 187 -6.72 6.62 4.33
C GLY A 187 -7.00 8.00 4.94
N ILE A 188 -8.20 8.18 5.52
CA ILE A 188 -8.59 9.42 6.24
C ILE A 188 -7.70 9.60 7.48
N VAL A 189 -7.53 8.55 8.30
CA VAL A 189 -6.68 8.63 9.50
C VAL A 189 -5.23 8.94 9.13
N LEU A 190 -4.64 8.22 8.17
CA LEU A 190 -3.27 8.43 7.72
C LEU A 190 -3.07 9.86 7.19
N THR A 191 -4.01 10.38 6.40
CA THR A 191 -3.92 11.76 5.90
C THR A 191 -4.09 12.77 7.03
N THR A 192 -4.93 12.49 8.02
CA THR A 192 -5.09 13.33 9.23
C THR A 192 -3.81 13.34 10.07
N VAL A 193 -3.16 12.19 10.28
CA VAL A 193 -1.83 12.10 10.93
C VAL A 193 -0.84 13.00 10.19
N ARG A 194 -0.79 12.92 8.85
CA ARG A 194 0.07 13.79 8.02
C ARG A 194 -0.25 15.28 8.21
N VAL A 195 -1.51 15.65 8.34
CA VAL A 195 -1.95 17.05 8.53
C VAL A 195 -1.49 17.57 9.89
N ILE A 196 -1.78 16.83 10.95
CA ILE A 196 -1.50 17.23 12.34
C ILE A 196 0.02 17.29 12.59
N THR A 197 0.74 16.23 12.20
CA THR A 197 2.19 16.12 12.47
C THR A 197 3.03 16.88 11.46
N LYS A 198 2.46 17.29 10.34
CA LYS A 198 3.17 17.88 9.18
C LYS A 198 4.31 16.99 8.67
N SER A 199 4.20 15.65 8.86
CA SER A 199 5.23 14.68 8.55
C SER A 199 4.67 13.47 7.79
N VAL A 200 5.29 13.15 6.65
CA VAL A 200 5.01 11.90 5.90
C VAL A 200 5.59 10.69 6.63
N ALA A 201 6.72 10.84 7.30
CA ALA A 201 7.31 9.75 8.09
C ALA A 201 6.41 9.32 9.25
N SER A 202 5.66 10.26 9.87
CA SER A 202 4.66 9.92 10.89
C SER A 202 3.50 9.10 10.32
N SER A 203 3.00 9.50 9.15
CA SER A 203 1.94 8.76 8.45
C SER A 203 2.44 7.38 8.00
N PHE A 204 3.67 7.29 7.50
CA PHE A 204 4.32 6.02 7.16
C PHE A 204 4.40 5.06 8.36
N LEU A 205 4.83 5.55 9.53
CA LEU A 205 4.87 4.72 10.74
C LEU A 205 3.47 4.25 11.17
N ALA A 206 2.45 5.11 11.08
CA ALA A 206 1.08 4.70 11.37
C ALA A 206 0.59 3.63 10.38
N HIS A 207 0.90 3.78 9.09
CA HIS A 207 0.56 2.79 8.06
C HIS A 207 1.32 1.47 8.27
N ALA A 208 2.63 1.53 8.51
CA ALA A 208 3.43 0.35 8.83
C ALA A 208 2.96 -0.34 10.13
N GLY A 209 2.50 0.43 11.11
CA GLY A 209 1.88 -0.08 12.34
C GLY A 209 0.58 -0.83 12.08
N TYR A 210 -0.29 -0.31 11.21
CA TYR A 210 -1.53 -0.96 10.80
C TYR A 210 -1.25 -2.28 10.05
N ASN A 211 -0.50 -2.23 8.96
CA ASN A 211 -0.18 -3.41 8.18
C ASN A 211 0.67 -4.41 8.98
N GLY A 212 1.61 -3.92 9.81
CA GLY A 212 2.43 -4.75 10.66
C GLY A 212 1.61 -5.52 11.70
N THR A 213 0.61 -4.88 12.31
CA THR A 213 -0.28 -5.52 13.27
C THR A 213 -1.09 -6.63 12.59
N LEU A 214 -1.65 -6.37 11.41
CA LEU A 214 -2.35 -7.39 10.60
C LEU A 214 -1.42 -8.58 10.31
N MET A 215 -0.21 -8.33 9.83
CA MET A 215 0.74 -9.39 9.50
C MET A 215 1.21 -10.19 10.73
N VAL A 216 1.42 -9.53 11.88
CA VAL A 216 1.76 -10.22 13.14
C VAL A 216 0.62 -11.15 13.57
N ILE A 217 -0.63 -10.66 13.52
CA ILE A 217 -1.81 -11.49 13.82
C ILE A 217 -1.90 -12.66 12.84
N ALA A 218 -1.68 -12.43 11.53
CA ALA A 218 -1.68 -13.47 10.52
C ALA A 218 -0.65 -14.56 10.80
N VAL A 219 0.61 -14.16 11.05
CA VAL A 219 1.70 -15.09 11.40
C VAL A 219 1.32 -15.93 12.62
N TRP A 220 0.80 -15.29 13.67
CA TRP A 220 0.43 -15.98 14.89
C TRP A 220 -0.77 -16.92 14.70
N ALA A 221 -1.83 -16.44 14.06
CA ALA A 221 -3.07 -17.22 13.86
C ALA A 221 -2.88 -18.44 12.94
N THR A 222 -1.94 -18.36 11.98
CA THR A 222 -1.72 -19.39 10.95
C THR A 222 -0.48 -20.25 11.17
N ASP A 223 0.16 -20.15 12.33
CA ASP A 223 1.43 -20.84 12.63
C ASP A 223 2.49 -20.56 11.53
N GLY A 224 2.78 -19.29 11.31
CA GLY A 224 3.79 -18.88 10.32
C GLY A 224 3.33 -19.06 8.88
N PHE A 225 2.08 -18.75 8.56
CA PHE A 225 1.46 -18.92 7.24
C PHE A 225 1.39 -20.37 6.73
N ARG A 226 1.47 -21.36 7.65
CA ARG A 226 1.36 -22.80 7.28
C ARG A 226 -0.09 -23.28 7.21
N HIS A 227 -0.99 -22.60 7.92
CA HIS A 227 -2.39 -22.97 8.11
C HIS A 227 -3.31 -21.80 7.78
N MET A 228 -3.32 -21.39 6.51
CA MET A 228 -4.11 -20.22 6.06
C MET A 228 -5.63 -20.43 6.20
N GLU A 229 -6.08 -21.67 6.26
CA GLU A 229 -7.48 -22.01 6.56
C GLU A 229 -7.94 -21.49 7.94
N LYS A 230 -7.01 -21.26 8.88
CA LYS A 230 -7.28 -20.67 10.20
C LYS A 230 -7.43 -19.15 10.14
N ALA A 231 -6.87 -18.50 9.12
CA ALA A 231 -7.02 -17.06 8.92
C ALA A 231 -8.44 -16.67 8.48
N ALA A 232 -9.21 -17.60 7.92
CA ALA A 232 -10.61 -17.41 7.53
C ALA A 232 -11.56 -17.13 8.72
N LEU A 233 -11.04 -17.02 9.95
CA LEU A 233 -11.78 -16.59 11.14
C LEU A 233 -12.06 -15.08 11.16
N GLY A 234 -11.97 -14.37 10.02
CA GLY A 234 -12.60 -13.05 9.83
C GLY A 234 -11.72 -11.82 10.10
N LEU A 235 -10.40 -11.92 9.93
CA LEU A 235 -9.50 -10.76 10.05
C LEU A 235 -8.73 -10.43 8.75
N PHE A 236 -8.94 -11.22 7.68
CA PHE A 236 -8.31 -11.01 6.36
C PHE A 236 -9.33 -11.14 5.24
#